data_d5b9bc05121c377dd94e3c466b5bf4f2
#
_entry.id   d5b9bc05121c377dd94e3c466b5bf4f2
#
_cell.length_a   1.000
_cell.length_b   1.000
_cell.length_c   1.000
_cell.angle_alpha   90.00
_cell.angle_beta   90.00
_cell.angle_gamma   90.00
#
_symmetry.space_group_name_H-M   'P 1'
#
loop_
_entity.id
_entity.type
_entity.pdbx_description
1 polymer ?
#
loop_
_entity_poly.entity_id
_entity_poly.type
_entity_poly.pdbx_seq_one_letter_code
_entity_poly.pdbx_strand_id
1 'polypeptide(L)'
;MIVRNVDLARLFDRQAKRYDLRGQKDERRVTPLVRIRKMLLAKASGRVLEAAVGAGANFPHYPALVHVTAVDISPEMVARARQAAERHRVTAEFYVEDLERMEFPEDAFDTVVSTLSLCGYADPVDMLRKFRRWCRPQGRILLLEHGAASFAPLRLLQHGIDPLQVRKVGCHANRDILAIARAADLRMLREERKFLGALYVIEAEP
;
A
#
# COMPACT_ATOMS: atom_id res chain seq x y z
N MET A 1 11.64 -4.42 19.19
CA MET A 1 12.68 -5.12 18.40
C MET A 1 12.35 -4.85 16.94
N ILE A 2 13.11 -3.98 16.28
CA ILE A 2 12.88 -3.59 14.88
C ILE A 2 13.25 -4.81 14.03
N VAL A 3 12.27 -5.34 13.29
CA VAL A 3 12.52 -6.39 12.30
C VAL A 3 13.44 -5.77 11.23
N ARG A 4 14.60 -6.34 10.99
CA ARG A 4 15.52 -5.82 9.98
C ARG A 4 14.91 -6.02 8.59
N ASN A 5 15.14 -5.08 7.68
CA ASN A 5 14.57 -5.11 6.32
C ASN A 5 14.89 -6.40 5.55
N VAL A 6 16.06 -7.02 5.79
CA VAL A 6 16.42 -8.34 5.22
C VAL A 6 15.50 -9.46 5.73
N ASP A 7 15.10 -9.41 7.01
CA ASP A 7 14.18 -10.41 7.57
C ASP A 7 12.76 -10.18 7.04
N LEU A 8 12.40 -8.93 6.79
CA LEU A 8 11.11 -8.54 6.21
C LEU A 8 10.98 -9.01 4.75
N ALA A 9 12.01 -8.80 3.92
CA ALA A 9 12.05 -9.31 2.56
C ALA A 9 11.86 -10.84 2.51
N ARG A 10 12.63 -11.58 3.31
CA ARG A 10 12.51 -13.04 3.42
C ARG A 10 11.13 -13.50 3.92
N LEU A 11 10.50 -12.73 4.80
CA LEU A 11 9.15 -13.03 5.28
C LEU A 11 8.14 -12.90 4.14
N PHE A 12 8.23 -11.84 3.33
CA PHE A 12 7.34 -11.63 2.20
C PHE A 12 7.62 -12.60 1.05
N ASP A 13 8.87 -12.97 0.79
CA ASP A 13 9.21 -14.04 -0.16
C ASP A 13 8.44 -15.34 0.15
N ARG A 14 8.47 -15.77 1.41
CA ARG A 14 7.72 -16.97 1.83
C ARG A 14 6.21 -16.84 1.67
N GLN A 15 5.70 -15.63 1.69
CA GLN A 15 4.25 -15.34 1.57
C GLN A 15 3.81 -15.04 0.12
N ALA A 16 4.74 -14.79 -0.80
CA ALA A 16 4.44 -14.30 -2.14
C ALA A 16 3.44 -15.19 -2.90
N LYS A 17 3.60 -16.51 -2.88
CA LYS A 17 2.65 -17.45 -3.49
C LYS A 17 1.23 -17.31 -2.92
N ARG A 18 1.10 -17.10 -1.61
CA ARG A 18 -0.20 -16.92 -0.95
C ARG A 18 -0.86 -15.61 -1.34
N TYR A 19 -0.08 -14.53 -1.46
CA TYR A 19 -0.56 -13.22 -1.90
C TYR A 19 -1.02 -13.24 -3.35
N ASP A 20 -0.27 -13.90 -4.25
CA ASP A 20 -0.64 -14.07 -5.65
C ASP A 20 -1.96 -14.87 -5.79
N LEU A 21 -2.07 -16.03 -5.13
CA LEU A 21 -3.30 -16.83 -5.13
C LEU A 21 -4.50 -16.07 -4.57
N ARG A 22 -4.28 -15.20 -3.57
CA ARG A 22 -5.33 -14.35 -3.01
C ARG A 22 -5.74 -13.28 -4.01
N GLY A 23 -4.79 -12.61 -4.67
CA GLY A 23 -5.05 -11.63 -5.72
C GLY A 23 -5.89 -12.23 -6.84
N GLN A 24 -5.50 -13.39 -7.38
CA GLN A 24 -6.25 -14.09 -8.43
C GLN A 24 -7.68 -14.52 -7.99
N LYS A 25 -7.88 -14.87 -6.71
CA LYS A 25 -9.23 -15.13 -6.17
C LYS A 25 -10.06 -13.85 -6.07
N ASP A 26 -9.44 -12.75 -5.68
CA ASP A 26 -10.11 -11.45 -5.58
C ASP A 26 -10.52 -10.93 -6.96
N GLU A 27 -9.73 -11.16 -8.00
CA GLU A 27 -10.11 -10.85 -9.38
C GLU A 27 -11.41 -11.55 -9.81
N ARG A 28 -11.64 -12.79 -9.34
CA ARG A 28 -12.82 -13.61 -9.68
C ARG A 28 -14.04 -13.32 -8.79
N ARG A 29 -13.86 -12.57 -7.70
CA ARG A 29 -14.91 -12.31 -6.71
C ARG A 29 -15.06 -10.82 -6.47
N VAL A 30 -16.29 -10.34 -6.55
CA VAL A 30 -16.59 -8.94 -6.23
C VAL A 30 -16.81 -8.81 -4.72
N THR A 31 -15.72 -8.87 -3.94
CA THR A 31 -15.77 -8.63 -2.50
C THR A 31 -15.89 -7.13 -2.21
N PRO A 32 -16.36 -6.72 -1.01
CA PRO A 32 -16.36 -5.30 -0.62
C PRO A 32 -14.97 -4.66 -0.73
N LEU A 33 -13.91 -5.37 -0.36
CA LEU A 33 -12.52 -4.88 -0.46
C LEU A 33 -12.11 -4.64 -1.92
N VAL A 34 -12.44 -5.56 -2.82
CA VAL A 34 -12.17 -5.43 -4.26
C VAL A 34 -12.91 -4.22 -4.86
N ARG A 35 -14.17 -4.00 -4.47
CA ARG A 35 -14.94 -2.82 -4.91
C ARG A 35 -14.28 -1.52 -4.45
N ILE A 36 -13.88 -1.45 -3.17
CA ILE A 36 -13.22 -0.26 -2.61
C ILE A 36 -11.91 0.00 -3.35
N ARG A 37 -11.07 -1.04 -3.55
CA ARG A 37 -9.81 -0.96 -4.27
C ARG A 37 -10.03 -0.42 -5.70
N LYS A 38 -10.95 -1.01 -6.44
CA LYS A 38 -11.31 -0.58 -7.81
C LYS A 38 -11.75 0.89 -7.85
N MET A 39 -12.61 1.32 -6.94
CA MET A 39 -13.09 2.71 -6.88
C MET A 39 -11.98 3.70 -6.56
N LEU A 40 -11.05 3.33 -5.68
CA LEU A 40 -9.92 4.18 -5.31
C LEU A 40 -8.93 4.28 -6.46
N LEU A 41 -8.50 3.15 -7.02
CA LEU A 41 -7.48 3.08 -8.07
C LEU A 41 -7.95 3.62 -9.42
N ALA A 42 -9.25 3.64 -9.68
CA ALA A 42 -9.82 4.31 -10.87
C ALA A 42 -9.50 5.81 -10.94
N LYS A 43 -9.03 6.42 -9.85
CA LYS A 43 -8.61 7.81 -9.76
C LYS A 43 -7.11 8.02 -10.08
N ALA A 44 -6.35 6.94 -10.23
CA ALA A 44 -4.94 7.01 -10.59
C ALA A 44 -4.79 7.51 -12.03
N SER A 45 -3.79 8.32 -12.28
CA SER A 45 -3.50 8.87 -13.60
C SER A 45 -2.02 9.15 -13.79
N GLY A 46 -1.58 9.16 -15.05
CA GLY A 46 -0.23 9.54 -15.43
C GLY A 46 0.86 8.59 -14.89
N ARG A 47 1.94 9.16 -14.38
CA ARG A 47 3.03 8.43 -13.74
C ARG A 47 2.63 8.05 -12.31
N VAL A 48 2.52 6.76 -12.05
CA VAL A 48 2.07 6.21 -10.76
C VAL A 48 3.25 5.58 -10.02
N LEU A 49 3.49 5.99 -8.80
CA LEU A 49 4.30 5.19 -7.86
C LEU A 49 3.38 4.22 -7.13
N GLU A 50 3.62 2.93 -7.25
CA GLU A 50 2.99 1.92 -6.41
C GLU A 50 3.97 1.45 -5.32
N ALA A 51 3.71 1.89 -4.09
CA ALA A 51 4.52 1.61 -2.93
C ALA A 51 4.17 0.23 -2.35
N ALA A 52 5.18 -0.66 -2.26
CA ALA A 52 5.03 -2.06 -1.86
C ALA A 52 3.99 -2.80 -2.72
N VAL A 53 4.32 -2.98 -4.01
CA VAL A 53 3.42 -3.56 -5.03
C VAL A 53 2.92 -4.96 -4.70
N GLY A 54 3.64 -5.69 -3.84
CA GLY A 54 3.33 -7.07 -3.52
C GLY A 54 3.26 -7.94 -4.79
N ALA A 55 2.28 -8.81 -4.87
CA ALA A 55 2.06 -9.67 -6.04
C ALA A 55 1.23 -9.00 -7.17
N GLY A 56 1.08 -7.68 -7.15
CA GLY A 56 0.40 -6.93 -8.22
C GLY A 56 -1.14 -6.92 -8.13
N ALA A 57 -1.69 -7.04 -6.92
CA ALA A 57 -3.15 -7.09 -6.72
C ALA A 57 -3.90 -5.81 -7.14
N ASN A 58 -3.19 -4.72 -7.43
CA ASN A 58 -3.76 -3.46 -7.89
C ASN A 58 -3.89 -3.37 -9.42
N PHE A 59 -3.07 -4.10 -10.17
CA PHE A 59 -2.98 -3.99 -11.62
C PHE A 59 -4.32 -4.18 -12.36
N PRO A 60 -5.22 -5.10 -11.95
CA PRO A 60 -6.54 -5.24 -12.60
C PRO A 60 -7.44 -4.00 -12.50
N HIS A 61 -7.06 -3.03 -11.66
CA HIS A 61 -7.92 -1.91 -11.29
C HIS A 61 -7.42 -0.54 -11.77
N TYR A 62 -6.23 -0.49 -12.35
CA TYR A 62 -5.69 0.74 -12.91
C TYR A 62 -6.37 1.14 -14.23
N PRO A 63 -6.53 2.44 -14.50
CA PRO A 63 -6.87 2.93 -15.84
C PRO A 63 -5.82 2.53 -16.89
N ALA A 64 -6.24 2.44 -18.15
CA ALA A 64 -5.40 1.91 -19.23
C ALA A 64 -4.15 2.75 -19.57
N LEU A 65 -4.13 4.03 -19.22
CA LEU A 65 -3.08 4.98 -19.62
C LEU A 65 -2.11 5.36 -18.49
N VAL A 66 -2.02 4.54 -17.45
CA VAL A 66 -1.03 4.77 -16.39
C VAL A 66 0.30 4.13 -16.72
N HIS A 67 1.39 4.76 -16.25
CA HIS A 67 2.74 4.20 -16.22
C HIS A 67 3.14 3.97 -14.77
N VAL A 68 3.31 2.72 -14.36
CA VAL A 68 3.53 2.37 -12.95
C VAL A 68 5.00 2.16 -12.67
N THR A 69 5.55 2.89 -11.72
CA THR A 69 6.81 2.56 -11.04
C THR A 69 6.46 1.73 -9.81
N ALA A 70 6.72 0.44 -9.88
CA ALA A 70 6.34 -0.55 -8.87
C ALA A 70 7.56 -0.95 -8.03
N VAL A 71 7.48 -0.73 -6.73
CA VAL A 71 8.58 -1.04 -5.79
C VAL A 71 8.12 -2.05 -4.77
N ASP A 72 8.95 -3.05 -4.50
CA ASP A 72 8.77 -3.95 -3.36
C ASP A 72 10.13 -4.43 -2.86
N ILE A 73 10.24 -4.70 -1.56
CA ILE A 73 11.47 -5.21 -0.94
C ILE A 73 11.71 -6.69 -1.25
N SER A 74 10.66 -7.44 -1.64
CA SER A 74 10.70 -8.88 -1.90
C SER A 74 10.87 -9.17 -3.40
N PRO A 75 11.99 -9.81 -3.82
CA PRO A 75 12.16 -10.22 -5.21
C PRO A 75 11.07 -11.19 -5.69
N GLU A 76 10.56 -12.07 -4.81
CA GLU A 76 9.48 -12.99 -5.15
C GLU A 76 8.14 -12.28 -5.38
N MET A 77 7.85 -11.21 -4.61
CA MET A 77 6.68 -10.35 -4.86
C MET A 77 6.81 -9.66 -6.22
N VAL A 78 7.94 -9.02 -6.49
CA VAL A 78 8.20 -8.34 -7.76
C VAL A 78 8.09 -9.29 -8.95
N ALA A 79 8.61 -10.52 -8.85
CA ALA A 79 8.48 -11.51 -9.91
C ALA A 79 7.00 -11.83 -10.23
N ARG A 80 6.14 -11.92 -9.22
CA ARG A 80 4.70 -12.13 -9.39
C ARG A 80 3.99 -10.89 -9.90
N ALA A 81 4.39 -9.72 -9.44
CA ALA A 81 3.85 -8.45 -9.93
C ALA A 81 4.12 -8.26 -11.42
N ARG A 82 5.31 -8.63 -11.93
CA ARG A 82 5.61 -8.63 -13.38
C ARG A 82 4.63 -9.50 -14.16
N GLN A 83 4.38 -10.73 -13.70
CA GLN A 83 3.40 -11.63 -14.32
C GLN A 83 1.97 -11.05 -14.28
N ALA A 84 1.60 -10.39 -13.19
CA ALA A 84 0.30 -9.72 -13.07
C ALA A 84 0.20 -8.53 -14.04
N ALA A 85 1.24 -7.71 -14.17
CA ALA A 85 1.26 -6.59 -15.11
C ALA A 85 1.10 -7.06 -16.56
N GLU A 86 1.78 -8.15 -16.94
CA GLU A 86 1.62 -8.78 -18.28
C GLU A 86 0.18 -9.25 -18.49
N ARG A 87 -0.41 -9.99 -17.54
CA ARG A 87 -1.79 -10.46 -17.62
C ARG A 87 -2.81 -9.33 -17.81
N HIS A 88 -2.59 -8.21 -17.13
CA HIS A 88 -3.51 -7.07 -17.14
C HIS A 88 -3.10 -5.95 -18.09
N ARG A 89 -2.01 -6.15 -18.86
CA ARG A 89 -1.49 -5.20 -19.84
C ARG A 89 -1.21 -3.82 -19.25
N VAL A 90 -0.65 -3.80 -18.03
CA VAL A 90 -0.22 -2.56 -17.36
C VAL A 90 1.23 -2.27 -17.72
N THR A 91 1.50 -1.08 -18.21
CA THR A 91 2.88 -0.61 -18.42
C THR A 91 3.51 -0.31 -17.07
N ALA A 92 4.55 -1.08 -16.71
CA ALA A 92 5.19 -0.93 -15.41
C ALA A 92 6.71 -1.16 -15.44
N GLU A 93 7.43 -0.39 -14.65
CA GLU A 93 8.82 -0.60 -14.28
C GLU A 93 8.89 -1.13 -12.85
N PHE A 94 9.85 -2.03 -12.58
CA PHE A 94 9.89 -2.75 -11.31
C PHE A 94 11.24 -2.64 -10.64
N TYR A 95 11.22 -2.32 -9.36
CA TYR A 95 12.38 -2.21 -8.50
C TYR A 95 12.27 -3.16 -7.31
N VAL A 96 13.32 -3.95 -7.07
CA VAL A 96 13.45 -4.77 -5.86
C VAL A 96 14.30 -3.97 -4.88
N GLU A 97 13.66 -3.10 -4.13
CA GLU A 97 14.34 -2.14 -3.27
C GLU A 97 13.53 -1.84 -2.01
N ASP A 98 14.24 -1.39 -0.98
CA ASP A 98 13.62 -0.85 0.22
C ASP A 98 13.19 0.59 0.00
N LEU A 99 11.90 0.82 -0.12
CA LEU A 99 11.33 2.13 -0.40
C LEU A 99 11.67 3.18 0.68
N GLU A 100 11.89 2.77 1.93
CA GLU A 100 12.32 3.67 3.00
C GLU A 100 13.72 4.27 2.74
N ARG A 101 14.54 3.60 1.91
CA ARG A 101 15.89 4.04 1.53
C ARG A 101 15.97 4.65 0.14
N MET A 102 14.93 4.50 -0.67
CA MET A 102 14.86 5.11 -1.99
C MET A 102 14.62 6.60 -1.90
N GLU A 103 15.11 7.30 -2.92
CA GLU A 103 14.78 8.69 -3.19
C GLU A 103 14.38 8.84 -4.65
N PHE A 104 13.26 9.54 -4.86
CA PHE A 104 12.83 9.98 -6.18
C PHE A 104 12.94 11.50 -6.25
N PRO A 105 13.06 12.07 -7.45
CA PRO A 105 12.97 13.52 -7.64
C PRO A 105 11.64 14.07 -7.07
N GLU A 106 11.64 15.32 -6.67
CA GLU A 106 10.39 16.02 -6.33
C GLU A 106 9.48 16.05 -7.56
N ASP A 107 8.17 15.98 -7.32
CA ASP A 107 7.14 16.03 -8.36
C ASP A 107 7.27 14.93 -9.44
N ALA A 108 7.94 13.83 -9.12
CA ALA A 108 8.18 12.73 -10.07
C ALA A 108 6.89 12.02 -10.52
N PHE A 109 5.86 11.99 -9.67
CA PHE A 109 4.65 11.22 -9.89
C PHE A 109 3.38 12.07 -9.92
N ASP A 110 2.45 11.67 -10.78
CA ASP A 110 1.10 12.24 -10.86
C ASP A 110 0.19 11.61 -9.80
N THR A 111 0.47 10.34 -9.45
CA THR A 111 -0.25 9.61 -8.40
C THR A 111 0.72 8.76 -7.58
N VAL A 112 0.55 8.75 -6.27
CA VAL A 112 1.22 7.80 -5.37
C VAL A 112 0.16 6.88 -4.75
N VAL A 113 0.37 5.59 -4.83
CA VAL A 113 -0.55 4.55 -4.33
C VAL A 113 0.13 3.73 -3.25
N SER A 114 -0.56 3.54 -2.13
CA SER A 114 -0.16 2.62 -1.07
C SER A 114 -1.36 1.79 -0.64
N THR A 115 -1.24 0.45 -0.72
CA THR A 115 -2.32 -0.45 -0.34
C THR A 115 -1.84 -1.53 0.61
N LEU A 116 -2.30 -1.47 1.88
CA LEU A 116 -1.97 -2.42 2.93
C LEU A 116 -0.46 -2.52 3.19
N SER A 117 0.26 -1.40 3.09
CA SER A 117 1.71 -1.33 3.22
C SER A 117 2.22 -0.42 4.34
N LEU A 118 1.50 0.66 4.70
CA LEU A 118 1.91 1.59 5.77
C LEU A 118 2.08 0.91 7.14
N CYS A 119 1.46 -0.23 7.33
CA CYS A 119 1.61 -1.04 8.54
C CYS A 119 3.01 -1.65 8.69
N GLY A 120 3.77 -1.82 7.60
CA GLY A 120 5.09 -2.45 7.58
C GLY A 120 6.27 -1.50 7.72
N TYR A 121 6.12 -0.22 7.39
CA TYR A 121 7.22 0.75 7.46
C TYR A 121 7.66 1.03 8.90
N ALA A 122 8.95 1.28 9.11
CA ALA A 122 9.49 1.63 10.41
C ALA A 122 8.96 3.00 10.85
N ASP A 123 9.02 4.00 9.97
CA ASP A 123 8.42 5.32 10.16
C ASP A 123 7.40 5.63 9.04
N PRO A 124 6.12 5.36 9.27
CA PRO A 124 5.09 5.62 8.26
C PRO A 124 4.79 7.11 8.07
N VAL A 125 5.13 7.98 9.02
CA VAL A 125 4.97 9.43 8.87
C VAL A 125 6.03 9.95 7.90
N ASP A 126 7.30 9.56 8.08
CA ASP A 126 8.38 9.90 7.16
C ASP A 126 8.08 9.36 5.75
N MET A 127 7.58 8.13 5.67
CA MET A 127 7.20 7.55 4.37
C MET A 127 6.13 8.37 3.65
N LEU A 128 5.10 8.84 4.36
CA LEU A 128 4.08 9.71 3.77
C LEU A 128 4.62 11.10 3.42
N ARG A 129 5.60 11.63 4.16
CA ARG A 129 6.31 12.86 3.79
C ARG A 129 7.13 12.68 2.51
N LYS A 130 7.75 11.51 2.31
CA LYS A 130 8.39 11.16 1.04
C LYS A 130 7.36 11.09 -0.09
N PHE A 131 6.22 10.41 0.11
CA PHE A 131 5.15 10.37 -0.88
C PHE A 131 4.67 11.76 -1.26
N ARG A 132 4.49 12.66 -0.28
CA ARG A 132 4.14 14.05 -0.48
C ARG A 132 5.16 14.78 -1.37
N ARG A 133 6.45 14.64 -1.09
CA ARG A 133 7.53 15.27 -1.86
C ARG A 133 7.65 14.72 -3.28
N TRP A 134 7.46 13.41 -3.46
CA TRP A 134 7.56 12.76 -4.76
C TRP A 134 6.31 12.96 -5.65
N CYS A 135 5.18 13.25 -5.04
CA CYS A 135 3.93 13.53 -5.73
C CYS A 135 3.87 15.02 -6.11
N ARG A 136 3.54 15.32 -7.36
CA ARG A 136 3.41 16.72 -7.83
C ARG A 136 2.28 17.46 -7.09
N PRO A 137 2.31 18.81 -6.97
CA PRO A 137 1.32 19.57 -6.18
C PRO A 137 -0.14 19.35 -6.56
N GLN A 138 -0.44 19.04 -7.84
CA GLN A 138 -1.80 18.73 -8.32
C GLN A 138 -2.05 17.21 -8.41
N GLY A 139 -1.11 16.41 -7.90
CA GLY A 139 -1.18 14.95 -7.90
C GLY A 139 -2.15 14.39 -6.86
N ARG A 140 -2.19 13.09 -6.79
CA ARG A 140 -3.05 12.37 -5.83
C ARG A 140 -2.24 11.34 -5.03
N ILE A 141 -2.52 11.27 -3.74
CA ILE A 141 -2.03 10.21 -2.85
C ILE A 141 -3.24 9.36 -2.47
N LEU A 142 -3.23 8.11 -2.90
CA LEU A 142 -4.33 7.15 -2.74
C LEU A 142 -3.91 6.06 -1.76
N LEU A 143 -4.57 6.02 -0.59
CA LEU A 143 -4.24 5.07 0.46
C LEU A 143 -5.43 4.15 0.75
N LEU A 144 -5.17 2.85 0.73
CA LEU A 144 -6.09 1.82 1.17
C LEU A 144 -5.38 0.98 2.23
N GLU A 145 -5.59 1.30 3.50
CA GLU A 145 -4.76 0.77 4.57
C GLU A 145 -5.59 0.14 5.70
N HIS A 146 -5.05 -0.89 6.34
CA HIS A 146 -5.61 -1.35 7.59
C HIS A 146 -4.92 -0.69 8.78
N GLY A 147 -5.63 -0.55 9.88
CA GLY A 147 -5.09 0.06 11.10
C GLY A 147 -6.05 -0.05 12.28
N ALA A 148 -5.86 0.81 13.27
CA ALA A 148 -6.66 0.81 14.50
C ALA A 148 -8.16 0.94 14.22
N ALA A 149 -8.95 0.01 14.73
CA ALA A 149 -10.40 0.04 14.60
C ALA A 149 -11.05 1.20 15.35
N SER A 150 -12.18 1.72 14.86
CA SER A 150 -13.00 2.67 15.60
C SER A 150 -13.75 1.99 16.76
N PHE A 151 -14.11 0.72 16.57
CA PHE A 151 -14.78 -0.09 17.58
C PHE A 151 -13.80 -0.48 18.69
N ALA A 152 -14.01 0.05 19.90
CA ALA A 152 -13.07 -0.04 21.01
C ALA A 152 -12.68 -1.48 21.41
N PRO A 153 -13.58 -2.47 21.49
CA PRO A 153 -13.20 -3.85 21.80
C PRO A 153 -12.24 -4.45 20.75
N LEU A 154 -12.48 -4.19 19.46
CA LEU A 154 -11.61 -4.65 18.39
C LEU A 154 -10.25 -3.97 18.46
N ARG A 155 -10.22 -2.67 18.74
CA ARG A 155 -8.97 -1.92 18.91
C ARG A 155 -8.14 -2.44 20.07
N LEU A 156 -8.76 -2.78 21.19
CA LEU A 156 -8.07 -3.37 22.33
C LEU A 156 -7.48 -4.73 21.97
N LEU A 157 -8.23 -5.57 21.26
CA LEU A 157 -7.73 -6.84 20.75
C LEU A 157 -6.54 -6.65 19.81
N GLN A 158 -6.63 -5.68 18.88
CA GLN A 158 -5.52 -5.33 17.97
C GLN A 158 -4.25 -4.97 18.74
N HIS A 159 -4.34 -4.16 19.80
CA HIS A 159 -3.19 -3.82 20.64
C HIS A 159 -2.59 -5.07 21.32
N GLY A 160 -3.42 -5.98 21.82
CA GLY A 160 -2.96 -7.19 22.49
C GLY A 160 -2.23 -8.15 21.55
N ILE A 161 -2.67 -8.28 20.29
CA ILE A 161 -2.09 -9.21 19.31
C ILE A 161 -0.94 -8.60 18.49
N ASP A 162 -0.78 -7.28 18.50
CA ASP A 162 0.17 -6.56 17.65
C ASP A 162 1.61 -7.11 17.69
N PRO A 163 2.22 -7.39 18.85
CA PRO A 163 3.59 -7.93 18.91
C PRO A 163 3.72 -9.27 18.17
N LEU A 164 2.69 -10.12 18.24
CA LEU A 164 2.66 -11.41 17.54
C LEU A 164 2.46 -11.21 16.05
N GLN A 165 1.62 -10.26 15.65
CA GLN A 165 1.36 -9.93 14.26
C GLN A 165 2.62 -9.37 13.58
N VAL A 166 3.31 -8.43 14.19
CA VAL A 166 4.59 -7.90 13.69
C VAL A 166 5.59 -9.03 13.46
N ARG A 167 5.72 -9.95 14.42
CA ARG A 167 6.65 -11.07 14.29
C ARG A 167 6.28 -12.07 13.18
N LYS A 168 4.99 -12.34 12.96
CA LYS A 168 4.51 -13.36 12.02
C LYS A 168 4.21 -12.82 10.62
N VAL A 169 3.77 -11.59 10.53
CA VAL A 169 3.24 -10.99 9.30
C VAL A 169 4.06 -9.79 8.85
N GLY A 170 4.87 -9.20 9.74
CA GLY A 170 5.72 -8.05 9.43
C GLY A 170 4.98 -6.72 9.43
N CYS A 171 3.77 -6.63 10.02
CA CYS A 171 2.99 -5.40 10.01
C CYS A 171 2.25 -5.15 11.32
N HIS A 172 2.05 -3.87 11.64
CA HIS A 172 1.26 -3.42 12.78
C HIS A 172 -0.24 -3.32 12.43
N ALA A 173 -1.12 -3.89 13.27
CA ALA A 173 -2.56 -3.83 13.06
C ALA A 173 -3.23 -2.63 13.74
N ASN A 174 -2.53 -1.91 14.59
CA ASN A 174 -3.06 -0.94 15.54
C ASN A 174 -2.65 0.52 15.26
N ARG A 175 -2.11 0.82 14.06
CA ARG A 175 -1.73 2.18 13.66
C ARG A 175 -2.97 3.02 13.34
N ASP A 176 -2.99 4.26 13.82
CA ASP A 176 -3.99 5.25 13.40
C ASP A 176 -3.52 5.91 12.09
N ILE A 177 -4.02 5.43 10.98
CA ILE A 177 -3.60 5.88 9.65
C ILE A 177 -4.00 7.33 9.39
N LEU A 178 -5.13 7.82 9.94
CA LEU A 178 -5.52 9.22 9.80
C LEU A 178 -4.60 10.14 10.58
N ALA A 179 -4.22 9.76 11.80
CA ALA A 179 -3.25 10.52 12.58
C ALA A 179 -1.88 10.58 11.88
N ILE A 180 -1.43 9.46 11.29
CA ILE A 180 -0.19 9.38 10.50
C ILE A 180 -0.27 10.30 9.26
N ALA A 181 -1.38 10.27 8.51
CA ALA A 181 -1.55 11.10 7.32
C ALA A 181 -1.56 12.61 7.67
N ARG A 182 -2.22 12.99 8.76
CA ARG A 182 -2.22 14.37 9.25
C ARG A 182 -0.84 14.83 9.73
N ALA A 183 -0.09 13.95 10.42
CA ALA A 183 1.29 14.24 10.88
C ALA A 183 2.29 14.36 9.72
N ALA A 184 1.95 13.86 8.54
CA ALA A 184 2.70 14.03 7.30
C ALA A 184 2.27 15.25 6.49
N ASP A 185 1.37 16.10 7.02
CA ASP A 185 0.82 17.32 6.40
C ASP A 185 0.14 17.07 5.05
N LEU A 186 -0.53 15.92 4.87
CA LEU A 186 -1.32 15.64 3.67
C LEU A 186 -2.63 16.42 3.69
N ARG A 187 -2.97 17.04 2.56
CA ARG A 187 -4.28 17.69 2.37
C ARG A 187 -5.35 16.65 2.06
N MET A 188 -6.14 16.31 3.06
CA MET A 188 -7.17 15.27 2.96
C MET A 188 -8.35 15.75 2.09
N LEU A 189 -8.62 15.05 0.97
CA LEU A 189 -9.78 15.31 0.10
C LEU A 189 -10.96 14.42 0.48
N ARG A 190 -10.67 13.16 0.83
CA ARG A 190 -11.67 12.18 1.26
C ARG A 190 -11.05 11.25 2.28
N GLU A 191 -11.77 11.00 3.36
CA GLU A 191 -11.42 10.01 4.36
C GLU A 191 -12.65 9.15 4.70
N GLU A 192 -12.50 7.84 4.60
CA GLU A 192 -13.54 6.89 4.98
C GLU A 192 -12.93 5.75 5.79
N ARG A 193 -13.72 5.24 6.72
CA ARG A 193 -13.37 4.03 7.49
C ARG A 193 -14.43 2.95 7.26
N LYS A 194 -13.99 1.74 6.99
CA LYS A 194 -14.82 0.56 6.73
C LYS A 194 -14.47 -0.55 7.73
N PHE A 195 -15.28 -1.61 7.78
CA PHE A 195 -15.05 -2.78 8.62
C PHE A 195 -14.76 -2.42 10.10
N LEU A 196 -15.75 -1.88 10.78
CA LEU A 196 -15.64 -1.40 12.17
C LEU A 196 -14.53 -0.35 12.35
N GLY A 197 -14.17 0.34 11.27
CA GLY A 197 -13.15 1.37 11.25
C GLY A 197 -11.72 0.85 11.12
N ALA A 198 -11.52 -0.44 10.90
CA ALA A 198 -10.19 -1.04 10.76
C ALA A 198 -9.59 -0.91 9.35
N LEU A 199 -10.37 -0.52 8.35
CA LEU A 199 -9.91 -0.23 6.99
C LEU A 199 -10.10 1.25 6.69
N TYR A 200 -9.03 1.89 6.25
CA TYR A 200 -8.96 3.30 5.90
C TYR A 200 -8.89 3.44 4.38
N VAL A 201 -9.71 4.32 3.84
CA VAL A 201 -9.73 4.71 2.42
C VAL A 201 -9.52 6.22 2.37
N ILE A 202 -8.36 6.62 1.88
CA ILE A 202 -7.94 8.02 1.92
C ILE A 202 -7.58 8.45 0.50
N GLU A 203 -8.06 9.61 0.13
CA GLU A 203 -7.61 10.38 -1.02
C GLU A 203 -7.09 11.71 -0.50
N ALA A 204 -5.85 12.02 -0.83
CA ALA A 204 -5.19 13.25 -0.41
C ALA A 204 -4.43 13.89 -1.57
N GLU A 205 -4.05 15.14 -1.36
CA GLU A 205 -3.03 15.85 -2.15
C GLU A 205 -1.79 16.10 -1.28
N PRO A 206 -0.64 16.35 -1.91
CA PRO A 206 0.59 16.70 -1.21
C PRO A 206 0.49 17.89 -0.28
#